data_0e199cee7df0b4096c569d40e82623b0
#
_entry.id   0e199cee7df0b4096c569d40e82623b0
#
_cell.length_a   1.000
_cell.length_b   1.000
_cell.length_c   1.000
_cell.angle_alpha   90.00
_cell.angle_beta   90.00
_cell.angle_gamma   90.00
#
_symmetry.space_group_name_H-M   'P 1'
#
loop_
_entity.id
_entity.type
_entity.pdbx_description
1 polymer ?
#
loop_
_entity_poly.entity_id
_entity_poly.type
_entity_poly.pdbx_seq_one_letter_code
_entity_poly.pdbx_strand_id
1 'polypeptide(L)'
;SRSRWALLGSLVSVVVTIGTVACLRRTAPLSLPGVTDPDEGTVTGQNPDPAGGSTAEVVDSLPRIDSPQDWARLATRPESHVVAHTETVKFVIDTQADDRVYFLQSERWDLHFSFVQHFIDPRADHGRFNISEYRRDDRRFLLGSLMHYQDGDHFTLELVAGDTMSGERIAKVFALVRERVFFGERMRFRPLSPLHERNVAGLGDRVPVLPADAVNQAVQYQPLVLGVAFGVLRIVRGTLDPSTVRPNEILVTETVPEEMPPVSALVTSQLQAPLAHVAVLSRNRNTPDMALRGAADLAEVRALEGRIVRLSVGAQEYTLREAD
;
A
#
# COMPACT_ATOMS: atom_id res chain seq x y z
N SER A 1 -49.15 20.35 35.67
CA SER A 1 -48.69 19.07 35.14
C SER A 1 -47.54 19.32 34.19
N ARG A 2 -46.29 19.14 34.69
CA ARG A 2 -45.06 19.36 33.93
C ARG A 2 -44.45 17.98 33.65
N SER A 3 -44.45 17.60 32.38
CA SER A 3 -43.73 16.41 31.92
C SER A 3 -42.33 16.78 31.49
N ARG A 4 -41.31 16.25 32.19
CA ARG A 4 -39.87 16.34 31.85
C ARG A 4 -39.55 15.13 30.96
N TRP A 5 -39.09 15.38 29.74
CA TRP A 5 -38.45 14.39 28.89
C TRP A 5 -36.93 14.49 29.06
N ALA A 6 -36.34 13.44 29.59
CA ALA A 6 -34.91 13.29 29.66
C ALA A 6 -34.40 12.63 28.34
N LEU A 7 -33.58 13.37 27.60
CA LEU A 7 -32.82 12.83 26.45
C LEU A 7 -31.61 12.07 26.98
N LEU A 8 -31.63 10.74 26.86
CA LEU A 8 -30.45 9.90 27.00
C LEU A 8 -29.67 9.97 25.70
N GLY A 9 -28.53 10.66 25.74
CA GLY A 9 -27.54 10.60 24.68
C GLY A 9 -26.73 9.32 24.78
N SER A 10 -26.89 8.43 23.83
CA SER A 10 -26.00 7.27 23.65
C SER A 10 -24.65 7.74 23.12
N LEU A 11 -23.63 7.69 23.97
CA LEU A 11 -22.24 7.75 23.55
C LEU A 11 -21.89 6.40 22.88
N VAL A 12 -21.74 6.40 21.56
CA VAL A 12 -21.12 5.29 20.83
C VAL A 12 -19.61 5.47 20.94
N SER A 13 -19.00 4.73 21.87
CA SER A 13 -17.54 4.58 21.90
C SER A 13 -17.10 3.65 20.76
N VAL A 14 -16.51 4.23 19.73
CA VAL A 14 -15.79 3.46 18.72
C VAL A 14 -14.43 3.06 19.30
N VAL A 15 -14.32 1.85 19.80
CA VAL A 15 -13.05 1.23 20.17
C VAL A 15 -12.36 0.78 18.88
N VAL A 16 -11.36 1.53 18.42
CA VAL A 16 -10.46 1.08 17.36
C VAL A 16 -9.47 0.11 17.98
N THR A 17 -9.74 -1.18 17.84
CA THR A 17 -8.78 -2.23 18.19
C THR A 17 -7.74 -2.30 17.09
N ILE A 18 -6.54 -1.78 17.37
CA ILE A 18 -5.36 -1.97 16.51
C ILE A 18 -4.94 -3.43 16.68
N GLY A 19 -5.29 -4.26 15.70
CA GLY A 19 -4.86 -5.65 15.63
C GLY A 19 -3.34 -5.72 15.46
N THR A 20 -2.67 -6.21 16.48
CA THR A 20 -1.26 -6.60 16.44
C THR A 20 -1.14 -7.82 15.52
N VAL A 21 -0.57 -7.66 14.35
CA VAL A 21 -0.15 -8.78 13.50
C VAL A 21 1.07 -9.39 14.16
N ALA A 22 0.88 -10.54 14.82
CA ALA A 22 1.96 -11.35 15.37
C ALA A 22 2.78 -11.94 14.21
N CYS A 23 4.04 -11.54 14.12
CA CYS A 23 5.02 -12.10 13.23
C CYS A 23 5.29 -13.55 13.67
N LEU A 24 4.76 -14.54 12.95
CA LEU A 24 5.07 -15.95 13.12
C LEU A 24 6.52 -16.18 12.70
N ARG A 25 7.41 -16.30 13.66
CA ARG A 25 8.77 -16.80 13.44
C ARG A 25 8.69 -18.22 12.87
N ARG A 26 9.22 -18.41 11.67
CA ARG A 26 9.50 -19.74 11.13
C ARG A 26 10.51 -20.44 12.05
N THR A 27 10.07 -21.48 12.74
CA THR A 27 10.94 -22.44 13.41
C THR A 27 11.66 -23.29 12.36
N ALA A 28 12.97 -23.37 12.48
CA ALA A 28 13.79 -24.25 11.68
C ALA A 28 13.40 -25.73 11.89
N PRO A 29 13.54 -26.61 10.89
CA PRO A 29 13.24 -28.01 11.05
C PRO A 29 14.29 -28.70 11.94
N LEU A 30 13.80 -29.53 12.86
CA LEU A 30 14.57 -30.42 13.71
C LEU A 30 15.32 -31.44 12.84
N SER A 31 16.64 -31.47 12.97
CA SER A 31 17.48 -32.51 12.40
C SER A 31 17.33 -33.78 13.23
N LEU A 32 16.95 -34.86 12.58
CA LEU A 32 17.09 -36.23 13.13
C LEU A 32 18.51 -36.76 12.89
N PRO A 33 19.12 -37.49 13.82
CA PRO A 33 20.48 -38.01 13.66
C PRO A 33 20.51 -39.37 12.96
N GLY A 34 21.48 -39.52 12.08
CA GLY A 34 22.16 -40.78 11.83
C GLY A 34 21.66 -41.64 10.67
N VAL A 35 22.36 -41.55 9.53
CA VAL A 35 22.81 -42.71 8.76
C VAL A 35 24.16 -42.34 8.14
N THR A 36 25.20 -43.06 8.56
CA THR A 36 26.53 -43.11 7.91
C THR A 36 26.47 -44.08 6.73
N ASP A 37 27.04 -43.72 5.58
CA ASP A 37 28.03 -44.57 4.95
C ASP A 37 28.64 -43.98 3.66
N PRO A 38 29.80 -44.52 3.25
CA PRO A 38 30.86 -43.75 2.65
C PRO A 38 30.99 -44.05 1.14
N ASP A 39 31.49 -43.12 0.38
CA ASP A 39 32.49 -43.46 -0.63
C ASP A 39 33.22 -42.20 -1.11
N GLU A 40 34.53 -42.33 -1.17
CA GLU A 40 35.48 -41.36 -1.67
C GLU A 40 35.39 -41.26 -3.20
N GLY A 41 35.28 -40.03 -3.70
CA GLY A 41 35.43 -39.74 -5.11
C GLY A 41 35.92 -38.31 -5.29
N THR A 42 37.25 -38.13 -5.21
CA THR A 42 37.92 -36.87 -5.54
C THR A 42 37.70 -36.53 -7.01
N VAL A 43 36.92 -35.49 -7.29
CA VAL A 43 36.87 -34.81 -8.59
C VAL A 43 37.24 -33.36 -8.38
N THR A 44 38.46 -32.99 -8.71
CA THR A 44 38.91 -31.62 -8.89
C THR A 44 38.24 -31.03 -10.14
N GLY A 45 37.16 -30.30 -9.94
CA GLY A 45 36.54 -29.47 -10.95
C GLY A 45 36.70 -28.00 -10.56
N GLN A 46 37.60 -27.28 -11.22
CA GLN A 46 37.67 -25.83 -11.18
C GLN A 46 36.37 -25.29 -11.75
N ASN A 47 35.55 -24.68 -10.87
CA ASN A 47 34.49 -23.79 -11.32
C ASN A 47 35.12 -22.50 -11.83
N PRO A 48 34.79 -22.03 -13.05
CA PRO A 48 35.19 -20.72 -13.47
C PRO A 48 34.42 -19.66 -12.60
N ASP A 49 35.19 -18.71 -12.06
CA ASP A 49 34.66 -17.54 -11.40
C ASP A 49 33.55 -16.90 -12.25
N PRO A 50 32.36 -16.63 -11.70
CA PRO A 50 31.39 -15.79 -12.38
C PRO A 50 31.95 -14.37 -12.38
N ALA A 51 32.39 -13.92 -13.55
CA ALA A 51 32.85 -12.59 -13.81
C ALA A 51 31.80 -11.55 -13.39
N GLY A 52 32.20 -10.62 -12.51
CA GLY A 52 31.73 -9.25 -12.51
C GLY A 52 30.25 -9.00 -12.23
N GLY A 53 29.70 -9.52 -11.14
CA GLY A 53 28.54 -8.91 -10.53
C GLY A 53 28.98 -7.65 -9.79
N SER A 54 28.66 -6.46 -10.32
CA SER A 54 28.73 -5.21 -9.58
C SER A 54 27.89 -5.39 -8.31
N THR A 55 28.55 -5.51 -7.16
CA THR A 55 27.91 -5.38 -5.85
C THR A 55 27.42 -3.95 -5.73
N ALA A 56 26.18 -3.69 -6.15
CA ALA A 56 25.52 -2.41 -5.87
C ALA A 56 25.59 -2.23 -4.35
N GLU A 57 26.30 -1.19 -3.93
CA GLU A 57 26.43 -0.85 -2.51
C GLU A 57 25.04 -0.74 -1.88
N VAL A 58 24.77 -1.57 -0.89
CA VAL A 58 23.47 -1.57 -0.20
C VAL A 58 23.39 -0.29 0.62
N VAL A 59 22.53 0.63 0.18
CA VAL A 59 22.33 1.94 0.81
C VAL A 59 21.15 1.85 1.76
N ASP A 60 21.34 2.21 3.04
CA ASP A 60 20.25 2.26 4.02
C ASP A 60 19.41 3.53 3.89
N SER A 61 20.04 4.65 3.54
CA SER A 61 19.39 5.92 3.27
C SER A 61 20.25 6.84 2.41
N LEU A 62 19.62 7.79 1.76
CA LEU A 62 20.29 8.88 1.05
C LEU A 62 19.83 10.24 1.62
N PRO A 63 20.69 11.28 1.65
CA PRO A 63 20.29 12.62 2.06
C PRO A 63 19.54 13.38 0.95
N ARG A 64 19.59 12.90 -0.29
CA ARG A 64 18.98 13.46 -1.50
C ARG A 64 18.60 12.35 -2.46
N ILE A 65 17.63 12.62 -3.32
CA ILE A 65 17.23 11.77 -4.46
C ILE A 65 17.44 12.62 -5.71
N ASP A 66 18.65 12.61 -6.25
CA ASP A 66 19.03 13.50 -7.35
C ASP A 66 18.69 12.89 -8.73
N SER A 67 18.33 11.61 -8.78
CA SER A 67 18.08 10.90 -10.03
C SER A 67 17.00 9.80 -9.88
N PRO A 68 16.39 9.34 -11.01
CA PRO A 68 15.55 8.13 -11.02
C PRO A 68 16.27 6.88 -10.50
N GLN A 69 17.60 6.80 -10.66
CA GLN A 69 18.39 5.69 -10.14
C GLN A 69 18.47 5.70 -8.62
N ASP A 70 18.61 6.88 -7.98
CA ASP A 70 18.54 7.01 -6.52
C ASP A 70 17.16 6.63 -6.00
N TRP A 71 16.11 7.07 -6.70
CA TRP A 71 14.73 6.66 -6.40
C TRP A 71 14.59 5.13 -6.40
N ALA A 72 15.02 4.48 -7.48
CA ALA A 72 14.91 3.02 -7.64
C ALA A 72 15.68 2.23 -6.57
N ARG A 73 16.77 2.79 -6.01
CA ARG A 73 17.54 2.16 -4.91
C ARG A 73 16.82 2.23 -3.56
N LEU A 74 15.92 3.19 -3.37
CA LEU A 74 15.24 3.46 -2.11
C LEU A 74 13.79 2.97 -2.10
N ALA A 75 13.15 2.98 -3.27
CA ALA A 75 11.73 2.72 -3.40
C ALA A 75 11.37 1.25 -3.16
N THR A 76 10.22 1.03 -2.54
CA THR A 76 9.57 -0.27 -2.47
C THR A 76 8.29 -0.27 -3.28
N ARG A 77 7.95 -1.43 -3.81
CA ARG A 77 6.68 -1.76 -4.47
C ARG A 77 5.97 -2.79 -3.61
N PRO A 78 5.24 -2.36 -2.58
CA PRO A 78 4.59 -3.30 -1.70
C PRO A 78 3.66 -4.26 -2.45
N GLU A 79 3.68 -5.55 -2.05
CA GLU A 79 2.92 -6.63 -2.70
C GLU A 79 1.40 -6.49 -2.52
N SER A 80 0.95 -5.76 -1.50
CA SER A 80 -0.48 -5.57 -1.20
C SER A 80 -0.83 -4.09 -1.25
N HIS A 81 -1.13 -3.58 -2.43
CA HIS A 81 -1.57 -2.20 -2.59
C HIS A 81 -3.01 -2.08 -2.97
N VAL A 82 -3.60 -1.08 -2.34
CA VAL A 82 -4.88 -0.51 -2.73
C VAL A 82 -4.82 0.10 -4.13
N VAL A 83 -3.62 0.52 -4.55
CA VAL A 83 -3.37 1.11 -5.86
C VAL A 83 -2.15 0.42 -6.47
N ALA A 84 -2.36 -0.23 -7.61
CA ALA A 84 -1.28 -0.82 -8.41
C ALA A 84 -0.34 0.28 -8.94
N HIS A 85 0.82 -0.12 -9.43
CA HIS A 85 1.80 0.77 -10.04
C HIS A 85 2.22 1.95 -9.13
N THR A 86 2.36 1.67 -7.83
CA THR A 86 2.77 2.66 -6.84
C THR A 86 4.13 2.31 -6.27
N GLU A 87 5.00 3.30 -6.16
CA GLU A 87 6.29 3.20 -5.51
C GLU A 87 6.35 4.11 -4.29
N THR A 88 7.08 3.70 -3.27
CA THR A 88 7.13 4.43 -1.99
C THR A 88 8.56 4.59 -1.51
N VAL A 89 8.94 5.81 -1.13
CA VAL A 89 10.16 6.12 -0.37
C VAL A 89 9.78 6.83 0.92
N LYS A 90 10.10 6.24 2.07
CA LYS A 90 9.90 6.88 3.36
C LYS A 90 11.01 7.89 3.65
N PHE A 91 10.70 8.89 4.46
CA PHE A 91 11.71 9.83 4.92
C PHE A 91 11.59 10.14 6.42
N VAL A 92 12.73 10.49 6.99
CA VAL A 92 12.86 11.01 8.36
C VAL A 92 13.60 12.34 8.28
N ILE A 93 13.11 13.37 9.00
CA ILE A 93 13.81 14.62 9.21
C ILE A 93 14.07 14.76 10.70
N ASP A 94 15.34 14.83 11.11
CA ASP A 94 15.74 15.03 12.50
C ASP A 94 15.90 16.53 12.79
N THR A 95 14.96 17.11 13.51
CA THR A 95 14.96 18.54 13.85
C THR A 95 16.04 18.91 14.88
N GLN A 96 16.61 17.94 15.61
CA GLN A 96 17.72 18.16 16.52
C GLN A 96 19.09 18.04 15.84
N ALA A 97 19.14 17.63 14.58
CA ALA A 97 20.35 17.52 13.78
C ALA A 97 20.32 18.47 12.56
N ASP A 98 19.94 19.72 12.80
CA ASP A 98 19.86 20.78 11.77
C ASP A 98 18.96 20.40 10.59
N ASP A 99 17.77 19.85 10.89
CA ASP A 99 16.79 19.38 9.93
C ASP A 99 17.36 18.38 8.91
N ARG A 100 18.27 17.52 9.35
CA ARG A 100 18.87 16.49 8.51
C ARG A 100 17.82 15.55 7.95
N VAL A 101 17.81 15.41 6.63
CA VAL A 101 16.87 14.55 5.89
C VAL A 101 17.52 13.21 5.59
N TYR A 102 16.76 12.14 5.80
CA TYR A 102 17.09 10.76 5.42
C TYR A 102 15.96 10.22 4.55
N PHE A 103 16.24 9.89 3.30
CA PHE A 103 15.35 9.11 2.44
C PHE A 103 15.72 7.65 2.59
N LEU A 104 14.78 6.83 3.07
CA LEU A 104 15.05 5.47 3.53
C LEU A 104 14.97 4.46 2.37
N GLN A 105 15.82 3.45 2.42
CA GLN A 105 15.59 2.23 1.64
C GLN A 105 14.36 1.53 2.24
N SER A 106 13.20 1.74 1.60
CA SER A 106 11.89 1.53 2.21
C SER A 106 11.44 0.07 2.25
N GLU A 107 12.09 -0.81 1.50
CA GLU A 107 11.89 -2.26 1.58
C GLU A 107 12.55 -2.83 2.85
N ARG A 108 13.73 -2.32 3.20
CA ARG A 108 14.46 -2.71 4.40
C ARG A 108 13.96 -2.01 5.66
N TRP A 109 13.59 -0.74 5.53
CA TRP A 109 13.14 0.12 6.62
C TRP A 109 11.65 0.46 6.43
N ASP A 110 10.82 -0.55 6.56
CA ASP A 110 9.36 -0.47 6.42
C ASP A 110 8.68 0.38 7.51
N LEU A 111 9.35 0.58 8.67
CA LEU A 111 8.91 1.45 9.75
C LEU A 111 9.93 2.56 10.00
N HIS A 112 9.47 3.81 10.09
CA HIS A 112 10.30 4.95 10.51
C HIS A 112 10.99 4.68 11.84
N PHE A 113 10.26 4.07 12.78
CA PHE A 113 10.77 3.69 14.09
C PHE A 113 12.02 2.81 13.99
N SER A 114 11.98 1.77 13.18
CA SER A 114 13.10 0.82 13.04
C SER A 114 14.37 1.50 12.55
N PHE A 115 14.24 2.42 11.57
CA PHE A 115 15.36 3.22 11.10
C PHE A 115 15.89 4.16 12.19
N VAL A 116 15.00 4.90 12.86
CA VAL A 116 15.38 5.84 13.91
C VAL A 116 16.09 5.12 15.06
N GLN A 117 15.54 3.99 15.52
CA GLN A 117 16.13 3.20 16.58
C GLN A 117 17.52 2.66 16.20
N HIS A 118 17.70 2.26 14.94
CA HIS A 118 18.97 1.69 14.49
C HIS A 118 20.08 2.75 14.30
N PHE A 119 19.75 3.90 13.68
CA PHE A 119 20.77 4.85 13.23
C PHE A 119 20.84 6.15 14.04
N ILE A 120 19.76 6.56 14.74
CA ILE A 120 19.67 7.90 15.31
C ILE A 120 19.51 7.85 16.83
N ASP A 121 18.56 7.09 17.35
CA ASP A 121 18.29 6.98 18.77
C ASP A 121 18.05 5.53 19.21
N PRO A 122 19.10 4.80 19.58
CA PRO A 122 18.99 3.40 20.01
C PRO A 122 18.10 3.17 21.24
N ARG A 123 17.72 4.24 21.96
CA ARG A 123 16.85 4.18 23.14
C ARG A 123 15.39 4.48 22.81
N ALA A 124 15.07 4.74 21.53
CA ALA A 124 13.69 4.96 21.10
C ALA A 124 12.80 3.77 21.50
N ASP A 125 11.65 4.07 22.08
CA ASP A 125 10.63 3.08 22.49
C ASP A 125 9.48 3.08 21.50
N HIS A 126 9.14 1.92 20.94
CA HIS A 126 8.12 1.81 19.89
C HIS A 126 6.74 2.31 20.31
N GLY A 127 6.32 2.00 21.54
CA GLY A 127 5.01 2.42 22.04
C GLY A 127 4.89 3.94 22.22
N ARG A 128 5.97 4.58 22.62
CA ARG A 128 6.03 6.04 22.79
C ARG A 128 6.25 6.77 21.47
N PHE A 129 7.06 6.21 20.58
CA PHE A 129 7.42 6.81 19.30
C PHE A 129 6.18 7.21 18.49
N ASN A 130 5.20 6.33 18.37
CA ASN A 130 3.99 6.62 17.61
C ASN A 130 3.17 7.77 18.21
N ILE A 131 3.22 7.96 19.51
CA ILE A 131 2.54 9.08 20.18
C ILE A 131 3.36 10.36 20.05
N SER A 132 4.68 10.31 20.33
CA SER A 132 5.53 11.49 20.32
C SER A 132 5.69 12.06 18.91
N GLU A 133 5.92 11.19 17.89
CA GLU A 133 6.35 11.64 16.56
C GLU A 133 5.21 11.83 15.56
N TYR A 134 4.00 11.33 15.86
CA TYR A 134 2.84 11.55 14.97
C TYR A 134 1.74 12.43 15.58
N ARG A 135 1.70 12.58 16.94
CA ARG A 135 0.57 13.25 17.59
C ARG A 135 0.94 14.45 18.45
N ARG A 136 2.22 14.74 18.63
CA ARG A 136 2.67 15.87 19.46
C ARG A 136 3.27 16.96 18.60
N ASP A 137 3.16 18.21 19.06
CA ASP A 137 3.76 19.35 18.38
C ASP A 137 5.26 19.50 18.67
N ASP A 138 5.74 19.03 19.82
CA ASP A 138 7.15 19.05 20.21
C ASP A 138 7.96 17.84 19.74
N ARG A 139 7.49 17.18 18.67
CA ARG A 139 8.15 16.02 18.06
C ARG A 139 9.56 16.34 17.57
N ARG A 140 10.46 15.39 17.77
CA ARG A 140 11.83 15.48 17.24
C ARG A 140 11.88 15.16 15.77
N PHE A 141 11.16 14.13 15.33
CA PHE A 141 11.21 13.67 13.96
C PHE A 141 9.98 14.12 13.17
N LEU A 142 10.22 14.64 11.95
CA LEU A 142 9.16 14.89 11.00
C LEU A 142 9.19 13.74 9.99
N LEU A 143 8.10 12.98 9.94
CA LEU A 143 8.02 11.70 9.27
C LEU A 143 7.02 11.75 8.12
N GLY A 144 7.30 11.05 7.04
CA GLY A 144 6.38 10.95 5.92
C GLY A 144 6.85 9.98 4.85
N SER A 145 6.12 9.96 3.77
CA SER A 145 6.40 9.13 2.59
C SER A 145 6.31 9.96 1.32
N LEU A 146 7.18 9.66 0.39
CA LEU A 146 7.06 10.08 -1.00
C LEU A 146 6.43 8.91 -1.77
N MET A 147 5.41 9.23 -2.57
CA MET A 147 4.75 8.24 -3.40
C MET A 147 4.91 8.63 -4.86
N HIS A 148 5.15 7.65 -5.72
CA HIS A 148 5.05 7.80 -7.16
C HIS A 148 3.90 6.94 -7.66
N TYR A 149 2.84 7.57 -8.10
CA TYR A 149 1.68 6.95 -8.74
C TYR A 149 1.92 6.95 -10.24
N GLN A 150 2.40 5.82 -10.76
CA GLN A 150 2.88 5.71 -12.14
C GLN A 150 1.79 5.96 -13.18
N ASP A 151 0.56 5.49 -12.94
CA ASP A 151 -0.57 5.63 -13.88
C ASP A 151 -0.92 7.09 -14.20
N GLY A 152 -0.67 8.01 -13.28
CA GLY A 152 -0.88 9.45 -13.49
C GLY A 152 0.40 10.27 -13.48
N ASP A 153 1.57 9.63 -13.35
CA ASP A 153 2.89 10.26 -13.16
C ASP A 153 2.88 11.32 -12.03
N HIS A 154 2.18 11.01 -10.93
CA HIS A 154 2.08 11.90 -9.78
C HIS A 154 3.12 11.55 -8.72
N PHE A 155 3.94 12.53 -8.36
CA PHE A 155 4.80 12.46 -7.17
C PHE A 155 4.13 13.20 -6.02
N THR A 156 3.90 12.50 -4.91
CA THR A 156 3.27 13.10 -3.73
C THR A 156 4.13 12.97 -2.48
N LEU A 157 3.98 13.95 -1.59
CA LEU A 157 4.38 13.86 -0.20
C LEU A 157 3.13 13.58 0.63
N GLU A 158 3.17 12.53 1.43
CA GLU A 158 2.05 12.06 2.24
C GLU A 158 2.48 11.85 3.69
N LEU A 159 1.59 12.21 4.61
CA LEU A 159 1.70 11.89 6.02
C LEU A 159 0.72 10.77 6.34
N VAL A 160 1.01 9.95 7.37
CA VAL A 160 0.01 8.97 7.82
C VAL A 160 -1.28 9.69 8.25
N ALA A 161 -2.45 9.11 7.96
CA ALA A 161 -3.74 9.76 8.18
C ALA A 161 -3.97 10.26 9.62
N GLY A 162 -3.36 9.62 10.61
CA GLY A 162 -3.42 9.99 12.02
C GLY A 162 -2.36 11.02 12.48
N ASP A 163 -1.52 11.53 11.57
CA ASP A 163 -0.55 12.57 11.92
C ASP A 163 -1.27 13.91 12.16
N THR A 164 -0.87 14.60 13.23
CA THR A 164 -1.48 15.87 13.64
C THR A 164 -0.60 17.09 13.31
N MET A 165 0.38 16.93 12.41
CA MET A 165 1.32 17.98 12.02
C MET A 165 0.59 19.25 11.59
N SER A 166 0.98 20.39 12.13
CA SER A 166 0.42 21.70 11.76
C SER A 166 0.77 22.12 10.34
N GLY A 167 -0.01 23.02 9.75
CA GLY A 167 0.22 23.51 8.38
C GLY A 167 1.61 24.12 8.19
N GLU A 168 2.11 24.89 9.14
CA GLU A 168 3.47 25.48 9.06
C GLU A 168 4.57 24.41 9.08
N ARG A 169 4.39 23.34 9.84
CA ARG A 169 5.33 22.21 9.80
C ARG A 169 5.23 21.41 8.53
N ILE A 170 4.02 21.20 8.01
CA ILE A 170 3.84 20.57 6.69
C ILE A 170 4.56 21.41 5.62
N ALA A 171 4.42 22.75 5.65
CA ALA A 171 5.13 23.62 4.73
C ALA A 171 6.66 23.53 4.87
N LYS A 172 7.17 23.45 6.10
CA LYS A 172 8.60 23.23 6.36
C LYS A 172 9.08 21.90 5.79
N VAL A 173 8.37 20.79 6.06
CA VAL A 173 8.69 19.45 5.54
C VAL A 173 8.67 19.46 4.00
N PHE A 174 7.61 20.05 3.43
CA PHE A 174 7.45 20.13 1.98
C PHE A 174 8.62 20.87 1.32
N ALA A 175 9.03 22.02 1.85
CA ALA A 175 10.14 22.80 1.35
C ALA A 175 11.46 22.01 1.45
N LEU A 176 11.77 21.44 2.61
CA LEU A 176 13.00 20.68 2.84
C LEU A 176 13.14 19.48 1.90
N VAL A 177 12.02 18.77 1.66
CA VAL A 177 12.01 17.60 0.78
C VAL A 177 12.08 18.03 -0.69
N ARG A 178 11.31 19.07 -1.10
CA ARG A 178 11.26 19.58 -2.46
C ARG A 178 12.65 19.94 -3.01
N GLU A 179 13.50 20.55 -2.19
CA GLU A 179 14.86 20.95 -2.57
C GLU A 179 15.83 19.76 -2.72
N ARG A 180 15.43 18.56 -2.29
CA ARG A 180 16.30 17.38 -2.20
C ARG A 180 15.88 16.23 -3.11
N VAL A 181 14.88 16.44 -3.96
CA VAL A 181 14.41 15.43 -4.90
C VAL A 181 14.37 15.95 -6.33
N PHE A 182 14.74 15.14 -7.33
CA PHE A 182 14.78 15.55 -8.74
C PHE A 182 13.41 15.93 -9.31
N PHE A 183 12.34 15.47 -8.69
CA PHE A 183 10.96 15.75 -9.08
C PHE A 183 10.30 16.86 -8.23
N GLY A 184 11.06 17.62 -7.47
CA GLY A 184 10.55 18.60 -6.51
C GLY A 184 9.55 19.60 -7.07
N GLU A 185 9.75 20.09 -8.29
CA GLU A 185 8.80 21.02 -8.96
C GLU A 185 7.45 20.34 -9.31
N ARG A 186 7.45 19.03 -9.52
CA ARG A 186 6.25 18.26 -9.81
C ARG A 186 5.59 17.70 -8.55
N MET A 187 6.30 17.72 -7.41
CA MET A 187 5.79 17.17 -6.15
C MET A 187 4.56 17.95 -5.66
N ARG A 188 3.58 17.21 -5.15
CA ARG A 188 2.36 17.75 -4.53
C ARG A 188 2.17 17.12 -3.15
N PHE A 189 1.53 17.84 -2.26
CA PHE A 189 1.07 17.26 -0.99
C PHE A 189 -0.27 16.59 -1.20
N ARG A 190 -0.41 15.33 -0.79
CA ARG A 190 -1.69 14.63 -0.83
C ARG A 190 -2.21 14.45 0.59
N PRO A 191 -3.30 15.15 0.96
CA PRO A 191 -3.90 15.00 2.28
C PRO A 191 -4.59 13.64 2.41
N LEU A 192 -4.32 12.91 3.49
CA LEU A 192 -4.94 11.61 3.79
C LEU A 192 -6.00 11.70 4.90
N SER A 193 -6.29 12.90 5.39
CA SER A 193 -7.33 13.11 6.41
C SER A 193 -7.93 14.52 6.31
N PRO A 194 -9.15 14.72 6.81
CA PRO A 194 -9.75 16.05 6.90
C PRO A 194 -8.93 17.06 7.72
N LEU A 195 -8.11 16.57 8.67
CA LEU A 195 -7.18 17.42 9.41
C LEU A 195 -6.07 17.95 8.49
N HIS A 196 -5.48 17.09 7.66
CA HIS A 196 -4.46 17.49 6.70
C HIS A 196 -5.01 18.51 5.70
N GLU A 197 -6.23 18.30 5.18
CA GLU A 197 -6.89 19.26 4.28
C GLU A 197 -7.04 20.63 4.93
N ARG A 198 -7.54 20.68 6.17
CA ARG A 198 -7.65 21.95 6.92
C ARG A 198 -6.31 22.61 7.18
N ASN A 199 -5.30 21.82 7.52
CA ASN A 199 -3.98 22.35 7.89
C ASN A 199 -3.22 22.92 6.69
N VAL A 200 -3.47 22.43 5.48
CA VAL A 200 -2.85 22.97 4.26
C VAL A 200 -3.72 24.01 3.54
N ALA A 201 -5.00 24.15 3.94
CA ALA A 201 -5.87 25.16 3.38
C ALA A 201 -5.26 26.56 3.57
N GLY A 202 -5.13 27.30 2.48
CA GLY A 202 -4.56 28.66 2.49
C GLY A 202 -3.03 28.73 2.40
N LEU A 203 -2.29 27.62 2.35
CA LEU A 203 -0.84 27.63 2.14
C LEU A 203 -0.45 27.90 0.67
N GLY A 204 -1.38 27.72 -0.27
CA GLY A 204 -1.18 28.03 -1.69
C GLY A 204 0.04 27.35 -2.29
N ASP A 205 0.86 28.13 -3.00
CA ASP A 205 2.06 27.62 -3.68
C ASP A 205 3.17 27.14 -2.73
N ARG A 206 3.08 27.43 -1.43
CA ARG A 206 4.01 26.88 -0.44
C ARG A 206 3.84 25.37 -0.30
N VAL A 207 2.61 24.88 -0.46
CA VAL A 207 2.25 23.45 -0.40
C VAL A 207 1.19 23.17 -1.45
N PRO A 208 1.59 23.01 -2.72
CA PRO A 208 0.64 22.67 -3.78
C PRO A 208 0.02 21.30 -3.49
N VAL A 209 -1.31 21.26 -3.48
CA VAL A 209 -2.09 20.08 -3.08
C VAL A 209 -2.55 19.31 -4.30
N LEU A 210 -2.42 17.97 -4.23
CA LEU A 210 -3.12 17.03 -5.09
C LEU A 210 -4.36 16.52 -4.32
N PRO A 211 -5.59 16.74 -4.82
CA PRO A 211 -6.78 16.20 -4.17
C PRO A 211 -6.70 14.68 -3.97
N ALA A 212 -7.23 14.18 -2.86
CA ALA A 212 -7.11 12.77 -2.48
C ALA A 212 -7.67 11.81 -3.54
N ASP A 213 -8.69 12.25 -4.29
CA ASP A 213 -9.34 11.50 -5.37
C ASP A 213 -8.61 11.58 -6.72
N ALA A 214 -7.72 12.55 -6.91
CA ALA A 214 -7.02 12.76 -8.19
C ALA A 214 -6.17 11.55 -8.57
N VAL A 215 -5.53 10.90 -7.60
CA VAL A 215 -4.78 9.65 -7.82
C VAL A 215 -5.70 8.55 -8.34
N ASN A 216 -6.89 8.44 -7.76
CA ASN A 216 -7.85 7.41 -8.15
C ASN A 216 -8.41 7.61 -9.56
N GLN A 217 -8.39 8.84 -10.10
CA GLN A 217 -8.87 9.11 -11.47
C GLN A 217 -7.99 8.45 -12.52
N ALA A 218 -6.68 8.36 -12.29
CA ALA A 218 -5.74 7.72 -13.20
C ALA A 218 -5.69 6.18 -13.02
N VAL A 219 -6.10 5.66 -11.85
CA VAL A 219 -6.07 4.23 -11.56
C VAL A 219 -7.02 3.46 -12.47
N GLN A 220 -6.47 2.53 -13.25
CA GLN A 220 -7.23 1.62 -14.10
C GLN A 220 -7.45 0.26 -13.42
N TYR A 221 -6.49 -0.20 -12.65
CA TYR A 221 -6.46 -1.52 -12.00
C TYR A 221 -6.20 -1.38 -10.49
N GLN A 222 -7.00 -2.08 -9.69
CA GLN A 222 -6.84 -2.12 -8.24
C GLN A 222 -6.96 -3.56 -7.75
N PRO A 223 -5.85 -4.20 -7.34
CA PRO A 223 -5.90 -5.52 -6.70
C PRO A 223 -6.41 -5.39 -5.26
N LEU A 224 -7.35 -6.24 -4.85
CA LEU A 224 -7.93 -6.27 -3.51
C LEU A 224 -7.62 -7.57 -2.79
N VAL A 225 -7.76 -8.69 -3.49
CA VAL A 225 -7.36 -10.03 -3.01
C VAL A 225 -6.63 -10.73 -4.15
N LEU A 226 -5.34 -10.98 -3.94
CA LEU A 226 -4.49 -11.67 -4.91
C LEU A 226 -4.88 -13.14 -5.00
N GLY A 227 -4.74 -13.72 -6.19
CA GLY A 227 -5.00 -15.14 -6.38
C GLY A 227 -5.36 -15.52 -7.80
N VAL A 228 -5.64 -16.79 -7.99
CA VAL A 228 -6.05 -17.37 -9.28
C VAL A 228 -7.40 -18.06 -9.10
N ALA A 229 -8.32 -17.79 -10.02
CA ALA A 229 -9.63 -18.43 -10.05
C ALA A 229 -9.96 -18.94 -11.47
N PHE A 230 -10.81 -19.96 -11.49
CA PHE A 230 -11.43 -20.50 -12.70
C PHE A 230 -12.94 -20.45 -12.53
N GLY A 231 -13.66 -20.09 -13.58
CA GLY A 231 -15.11 -20.04 -13.53
C GLY A 231 -15.73 -19.54 -14.82
N VAL A 232 -17.05 -19.59 -14.89
CA VAL A 232 -17.80 -19.02 -16.00
C VAL A 232 -17.86 -17.50 -15.83
N LEU A 233 -17.39 -16.75 -16.81
CA LEU A 233 -17.46 -15.28 -16.76
C LEU A 233 -18.91 -14.83 -16.93
N ARG A 234 -19.39 -14.03 -16.01
CA ARG A 234 -20.72 -13.42 -16.06
C ARG A 234 -20.63 -11.92 -15.82
N ILE A 235 -21.16 -11.15 -16.76
CA ILE A 235 -21.27 -9.69 -16.63
C ILE A 235 -22.64 -9.36 -16.05
N VAL A 236 -22.66 -8.58 -14.95
CA VAL A 236 -23.87 -8.12 -14.29
C VAL A 236 -23.96 -6.60 -14.40
N ARG A 237 -25.01 -6.15 -15.08
CA ARG A 237 -25.32 -4.74 -15.23
C ARG A 237 -26.39 -4.31 -14.22
N GLY A 238 -26.21 -3.12 -13.64
CA GLY A 238 -27.10 -2.63 -12.59
C GLY A 238 -26.95 -3.38 -11.27
N THR A 239 -28.06 -3.54 -10.53
CA THR A 239 -28.06 -4.16 -9.20
C THR A 239 -27.91 -5.67 -9.29
N LEU A 240 -26.93 -6.22 -8.55
CA LEU A 240 -26.74 -7.66 -8.43
C LEU A 240 -27.86 -8.26 -7.54
N ASP A 241 -28.56 -9.28 -8.07
CA ASP A 241 -29.39 -10.16 -7.24
C ASP A 241 -28.54 -11.37 -6.78
N PRO A 242 -28.18 -11.42 -5.48
CA PRO A 242 -27.33 -12.50 -4.95
C PRO A 242 -27.90 -13.91 -5.15
N SER A 243 -29.23 -14.05 -5.23
CA SER A 243 -29.89 -15.33 -5.38
C SER A 243 -29.70 -15.98 -6.76
N THR A 244 -29.30 -15.17 -7.76
CA THR A 244 -29.06 -15.62 -9.14
C THR A 244 -27.61 -16.04 -9.40
N VAL A 245 -26.72 -15.86 -8.43
CA VAL A 245 -25.29 -16.09 -8.56
C VAL A 245 -24.92 -17.53 -8.24
N ARG A 246 -23.99 -18.10 -9.01
CA ARG A 246 -23.48 -19.45 -8.81
C ARG A 246 -22.05 -19.42 -8.26
N PRO A 247 -21.66 -20.35 -7.39
CA PRO A 247 -20.31 -20.36 -6.80
C PRO A 247 -19.16 -20.54 -7.81
N ASN A 248 -19.44 -21.10 -8.98
CA ASN A 248 -18.46 -21.30 -10.05
C ASN A 248 -18.39 -20.15 -11.05
N GLU A 249 -18.98 -19.01 -10.76
CA GLU A 249 -18.93 -17.83 -11.61
C GLU A 249 -17.78 -16.92 -11.21
N ILE A 250 -17.16 -16.27 -12.21
CA ILE A 250 -16.33 -15.08 -12.08
C ILE A 250 -17.23 -13.92 -12.47
N LEU A 251 -17.61 -13.11 -11.46
CA LEU A 251 -18.51 -12.00 -11.68
C LEU A 251 -17.76 -10.76 -12.12
N VAL A 252 -18.27 -10.09 -13.15
CA VAL A 252 -17.89 -8.73 -13.52
C VAL A 252 -19.11 -7.82 -13.29
N THR A 253 -19.02 -6.88 -12.35
CA THR A 253 -20.12 -6.00 -12.00
C THR A 253 -19.84 -4.54 -12.39
N GLU A 254 -20.87 -3.79 -12.78
CA GLU A 254 -20.75 -2.36 -13.07
C GLU A 254 -20.42 -1.53 -11.82
N THR A 255 -21.03 -1.90 -10.71
CA THR A 255 -20.87 -1.22 -9.40
C THR A 255 -20.33 -2.19 -8.37
N VAL A 256 -19.81 -1.67 -7.27
CA VAL A 256 -19.44 -2.48 -6.11
C VAL A 256 -20.72 -3.04 -5.49
N PRO A 257 -20.91 -4.37 -5.41
CA PRO A 257 -22.13 -4.94 -4.84
C PRO A 257 -22.22 -4.68 -3.33
N GLU A 258 -23.43 -4.57 -2.81
CA GLU A 258 -23.65 -4.42 -1.35
C GLU A 258 -23.33 -5.71 -0.60
N GLU A 259 -23.61 -6.86 -1.22
CA GLU A 259 -23.34 -8.19 -0.68
C GLU A 259 -22.42 -8.97 -1.60
N MET A 260 -21.56 -9.78 -1.01
CA MET A 260 -20.68 -10.71 -1.73
C MET A 260 -21.25 -12.12 -1.68
N PRO A 261 -21.92 -12.59 -2.73
CA PRO A 261 -22.33 -14.00 -2.81
C PRO A 261 -21.11 -14.92 -2.95
N PRO A 262 -21.22 -16.22 -2.65
CA PRO A 262 -20.16 -17.17 -2.96
C PRO A 262 -19.90 -17.21 -4.47
N VAL A 263 -18.67 -16.88 -4.87
CA VAL A 263 -18.22 -16.84 -6.28
C VAL A 263 -16.77 -17.30 -6.37
N SER A 264 -16.33 -17.69 -7.58
CA SER A 264 -14.93 -18.01 -7.83
C SER A 264 -14.03 -16.77 -7.77
N ALA A 265 -14.49 -15.63 -8.31
CA ALA A 265 -13.80 -14.34 -8.21
C ALA A 265 -14.77 -13.17 -8.47
N LEU A 266 -14.35 -11.97 -8.05
CA LEU A 266 -15.06 -10.73 -8.30
C LEU A 266 -14.18 -9.73 -9.07
N VAL A 267 -14.77 -9.08 -10.07
CA VAL A 267 -14.22 -7.95 -10.80
C VAL A 267 -15.24 -6.83 -10.78
N THR A 268 -14.91 -5.66 -10.22
CA THR A 268 -15.80 -4.51 -10.22
C THR A 268 -15.33 -3.46 -11.23
N SER A 269 -16.26 -2.83 -11.95
CA SER A 269 -15.93 -1.75 -12.91
C SER A 269 -15.64 -0.42 -12.20
N GLN A 270 -15.97 -0.33 -10.92
CA GLN A 270 -15.65 0.81 -10.04
C GLN A 270 -14.59 0.40 -9.02
N LEU A 271 -13.71 1.34 -8.68
CA LEU A 271 -12.74 1.13 -7.60
C LEU A 271 -13.47 0.91 -6.26
N GLN A 272 -12.92 0.03 -5.44
CA GLN A 272 -13.48 -0.30 -4.13
C GLN A 272 -12.72 0.44 -3.03
N ALA A 273 -13.42 0.84 -1.97
CA ALA A 273 -12.74 1.24 -0.75
C ALA A 273 -12.06 0.01 -0.10
N PRO A 274 -10.81 0.13 0.40
CA PRO A 274 -10.06 -1.02 0.93
C PRO A 274 -10.74 -1.75 2.07
N LEU A 275 -11.59 -1.05 2.83
CA LEU A 275 -12.39 -1.58 3.94
C LEU A 275 -13.87 -1.71 3.57
N ALA A 276 -14.21 -1.65 2.27
CA ALA A 276 -15.56 -1.98 1.84
C ALA A 276 -15.94 -3.38 2.30
N HIS A 277 -17.20 -3.56 2.68
CA HIS A 277 -17.71 -4.85 3.18
C HIS A 277 -17.37 -6.01 2.23
N VAL A 278 -17.53 -5.79 0.93
CA VAL A 278 -17.20 -6.75 -0.12
C VAL A 278 -15.72 -7.11 -0.11
N ALA A 279 -14.82 -6.15 -0.07
CA ALA A 279 -13.37 -6.40 -0.04
C ALA A 279 -12.95 -7.18 1.22
N VAL A 280 -13.58 -6.93 2.36
CA VAL A 280 -13.35 -7.68 3.60
C VAL A 280 -13.85 -9.12 3.47
N LEU A 281 -15.04 -9.33 2.89
CA LEU A 281 -15.60 -10.67 2.66
C LEU A 281 -14.77 -11.48 1.66
N SER A 282 -14.32 -10.85 0.55
CA SER A 282 -13.43 -11.46 -0.43
C SER A 282 -12.16 -11.96 0.23
N ARG A 283 -11.55 -11.12 1.08
CA ARG A 283 -10.32 -11.45 1.81
C ARG A 283 -10.53 -12.60 2.79
N ASN A 284 -11.63 -12.60 3.56
CA ASN A 284 -11.95 -13.65 4.53
C ASN A 284 -12.20 -15.02 3.86
N ARG A 285 -12.63 -15.01 2.60
CA ARG A 285 -12.94 -16.22 1.82
C ARG A 285 -11.81 -16.62 0.87
N ASN A 286 -10.70 -15.86 0.83
CA ASN A 286 -9.64 -16.00 -0.18
C ASN A 286 -10.19 -15.99 -1.62
N THR A 287 -11.25 -15.23 -1.87
CA THR A 287 -11.83 -15.06 -3.19
C THR A 287 -11.04 -13.97 -3.92
N PRO A 288 -10.38 -14.27 -5.06
CA PRO A 288 -9.70 -13.24 -5.84
C PRO A 288 -10.66 -12.09 -6.16
N ASP A 289 -10.21 -10.86 -5.87
CA ASP A 289 -11.03 -9.66 -6.01
C ASP A 289 -10.18 -8.52 -6.56
N MET A 290 -10.68 -7.86 -7.59
CA MET A 290 -10.05 -6.70 -8.19
C MET A 290 -11.07 -5.70 -8.70
N ALA A 291 -10.67 -4.43 -8.79
CA ALA A 291 -11.38 -3.47 -9.60
C ALA A 291 -10.60 -3.21 -10.90
N LEU A 292 -11.31 -3.15 -11.99
CA LEU A 292 -10.81 -2.78 -13.31
C LEU A 292 -11.78 -1.76 -13.91
N ARG A 293 -11.34 -0.53 -14.05
CA ARG A 293 -12.22 0.57 -14.46
C ARG A 293 -12.92 0.28 -15.77
N GLY A 294 -14.25 0.32 -15.74
CA GLY A 294 -15.08 0.06 -16.91
C GLY A 294 -15.06 -1.40 -17.40
N ALA A 295 -14.65 -2.36 -16.56
CA ALA A 295 -14.49 -3.77 -16.93
C ALA A 295 -15.68 -4.36 -17.71
N ALA A 296 -16.92 -4.04 -17.30
CA ALA A 296 -18.13 -4.54 -17.95
C ALA A 296 -18.29 -4.07 -19.42
N ASP A 297 -17.57 -3.01 -19.81
CA ASP A 297 -17.64 -2.43 -21.15
C ASP A 297 -16.41 -2.74 -22.03
N LEU A 298 -15.34 -3.27 -21.44
CA LEU A 298 -14.15 -3.65 -22.17
C LEU A 298 -14.47 -4.76 -23.20
N ALA A 299 -14.03 -4.56 -24.43
CA ALA A 299 -14.33 -5.49 -25.54
C ALA A 299 -13.77 -6.90 -25.26
N GLU A 300 -12.55 -6.98 -24.69
CA GLU A 300 -11.90 -8.23 -24.33
C GLU A 300 -12.65 -8.97 -23.20
N VAL A 301 -13.21 -8.26 -22.23
CA VAL A 301 -14.01 -8.87 -21.15
C VAL A 301 -15.34 -9.38 -21.70
N ARG A 302 -16.00 -8.59 -22.53
CA ARG A 302 -17.28 -8.97 -23.15
C ARG A 302 -17.15 -10.17 -24.06
N ALA A 303 -16.02 -10.32 -24.77
CA ALA A 303 -15.77 -11.47 -25.64
C ALA A 303 -15.67 -12.79 -24.87
N LEU A 304 -15.42 -12.73 -23.57
CA LEU A 304 -15.29 -13.89 -22.68
C LEU A 304 -16.58 -14.23 -21.92
N GLU A 305 -17.64 -13.43 -22.06
CA GLU A 305 -18.90 -13.68 -21.38
C GLU A 305 -19.48 -15.05 -21.69
N GLY A 306 -19.87 -15.79 -20.65
CA GLY A 306 -20.39 -17.17 -20.75
C GLY A 306 -19.32 -18.25 -20.98
N ARG A 307 -18.05 -17.89 -21.15
CA ARG A 307 -16.94 -18.83 -21.31
C ARG A 307 -16.33 -19.20 -19.95
N ILE A 308 -15.70 -20.37 -19.89
CA ILE A 308 -14.86 -20.74 -18.75
C ILE A 308 -13.54 -20.00 -18.89
N VAL A 309 -13.21 -19.18 -17.91
CA VAL A 309 -12.01 -18.35 -17.94
C VAL A 309 -11.11 -18.62 -16.74
N ARG A 310 -9.84 -18.28 -16.91
CA ARG A 310 -8.85 -18.17 -15.84
C ARG A 310 -8.60 -16.70 -15.57
N LEU A 311 -8.86 -16.26 -14.33
CA LEU A 311 -8.48 -14.96 -13.81
C LEU A 311 -7.28 -15.13 -12.87
N SER A 312 -6.25 -14.31 -13.05
CA SER A 312 -5.13 -14.18 -12.12
C SER A 312 -5.04 -12.71 -11.69
N VAL A 313 -5.17 -12.47 -10.40
CA VAL A 313 -5.04 -11.14 -9.78
C VAL A 313 -3.66 -11.07 -9.14
N GLY A 314 -2.77 -10.28 -9.71
CA GLY A 314 -1.43 -9.98 -9.21
C GLY A 314 -1.36 -8.61 -8.53
N ALA A 315 -0.23 -8.29 -7.88
CA ALA A 315 -0.07 -7.01 -7.19
C ALA A 315 0.03 -5.82 -8.17
N GLN A 316 0.58 -6.02 -9.36
CA GLN A 316 0.84 -4.98 -10.34
C GLN A 316 0.04 -5.18 -11.65
N GLU A 317 -0.39 -6.40 -11.93
CA GLU A 317 -1.07 -6.77 -13.16
C GLU A 317 -2.09 -7.89 -12.93
N TYR A 318 -3.00 -8.04 -13.87
CA TYR A 318 -3.94 -9.16 -13.92
C TYR A 318 -3.86 -9.87 -15.27
N THR A 319 -4.32 -11.11 -15.30
CA THR A 319 -4.60 -11.80 -16.56
C THR A 319 -6.01 -12.39 -16.52
N LEU A 320 -6.78 -12.15 -17.58
CA LEU A 320 -8.10 -12.74 -17.80
C LEU A 320 -8.12 -13.35 -19.20
N ARG A 321 -8.27 -14.65 -19.29
CA ARG A 321 -8.25 -15.37 -20.57
C ARG A 321 -9.16 -16.60 -20.52
N GLU A 322 -9.57 -17.10 -21.67
CA GLU A 322 -10.25 -18.40 -21.75
C GLU A 322 -9.38 -19.49 -21.10
N ALA A 323 -9.99 -20.37 -20.34
CA ALA A 323 -9.30 -21.50 -19.75
C ALA A 323 -9.08 -22.57 -20.82
N ASP A 324 -7.87 -23.11 -20.88
CA ASP A 324 -7.48 -24.20 -21.78
C ASP A 324 -8.06 -25.52 -21.27
#